data_4aee869f13311a819b33017587a565d6
#
_entry.id   4aee869f13311a819b33017587a565d6
#
_cell.length_a   1.000
_cell.length_b   1.000
_cell.length_c   1.000
_cell.angle_alpha   90.00
_cell.angle_beta   90.00
_cell.angle_gamma   90.00
#
_symmetry.space_group_name_H-M   'P 1'
#
loop_
_entity.id
_entity.type
_entity.pdbx_description
1 polymer ?
#
loop_
_entity_poly.entity_id
_entity_poly.type
_entity_poly.pdbx_seq_one_letter_code
_entity_poly.pdbx_strand_id
1 'polypeptide(L)'
;MSQILFDNEAIQLLERNPYVKRVSQKGITYSDEFKEKFMEEYEDGKSPAQIFRDAGFDVGMLGKDRINSFKKRCKKMSVREAGFTDTRKTNSGRSTTREFSLEEQLERLKHKIKYLEQENEFLKKIEFLDRQAERKEKRKQLRKKNSGSSKK
;
A
#
# COMPACT_ATOMS: atom_id res chain seq x y z
N MET A 1 -2.02 -20.04 -18.86
CA MET A 1 -3.18 -20.26 -17.97
C MET A 1 -4.01 -18.99 -17.96
N SER A 2 -5.23 -19.01 -18.48
CA SER A 2 -6.11 -17.85 -18.46
C SER A 2 -6.54 -17.57 -17.02
N GLN A 3 -6.14 -16.43 -16.47
CA GLN A 3 -6.65 -15.98 -15.20
C GLN A 3 -8.10 -15.53 -15.41
N ILE A 4 -9.03 -16.14 -14.70
CA ILE A 4 -10.41 -15.67 -14.64
C ILE A 4 -10.37 -14.30 -13.98
N LEU A 5 -10.70 -13.24 -14.73
CA LEU A 5 -10.85 -11.89 -14.18
C LEU A 5 -12.21 -11.77 -13.52
N PHE A 6 -12.29 -11.08 -12.41
CA PHE A 6 -13.55 -10.73 -11.77
C PHE A 6 -14.16 -9.52 -12.48
N ASP A 7 -15.42 -9.62 -12.80
CA ASP A 7 -16.23 -8.47 -13.23
C ASP A 7 -16.65 -7.61 -12.02
N ASN A 8 -17.26 -6.48 -12.29
CA ASN A 8 -17.65 -5.56 -11.23
C ASN A 8 -18.73 -6.14 -10.29
N GLU A 9 -19.61 -6.98 -10.80
CA GLU A 9 -20.67 -7.62 -10.00
C GLU A 9 -20.05 -8.66 -9.05
N ALA A 10 -19.12 -9.47 -9.56
CA ALA A 10 -18.38 -10.43 -8.75
C ALA A 10 -17.55 -9.74 -7.66
N ILE A 11 -16.94 -8.60 -7.96
CA ILE A 11 -16.18 -7.82 -6.97
C ILE A 11 -17.11 -7.36 -5.85
N GLN A 12 -18.27 -6.77 -6.15
CA GLN A 12 -19.23 -6.31 -5.15
C GLN A 12 -19.78 -7.46 -4.29
N LEU A 13 -20.03 -8.62 -4.90
CA LEU A 13 -20.47 -9.81 -4.19
C LEU A 13 -19.41 -10.31 -3.21
N LEU A 14 -18.17 -10.38 -3.66
CA LEU A 14 -17.05 -10.84 -2.85
C LEU A 14 -16.71 -9.87 -1.71
N GLU A 15 -16.84 -8.56 -1.92
CA GLU A 15 -16.60 -7.54 -0.88
C GLU A 15 -17.60 -7.60 0.27
N ARG A 16 -18.81 -8.11 0.04
CA ARG A 16 -19.81 -8.31 1.10
C ARG A 16 -19.48 -9.46 2.04
N ASN A 17 -18.58 -10.36 1.66
CA ASN A 17 -18.21 -11.51 2.49
C ASN A 17 -17.26 -11.07 3.60
N PRO A 18 -17.55 -11.35 4.90
CA PRO A 18 -16.74 -10.93 6.03
C PRO A 18 -15.31 -11.50 6.03
N TYR A 19 -15.12 -12.61 5.33
CA TYR A 19 -13.80 -13.25 5.19
C TYR A 19 -12.92 -12.64 4.11
N VAL A 20 -13.38 -11.56 3.46
CA VAL A 20 -12.65 -10.87 2.40
C VAL A 20 -12.13 -9.54 2.91
N LYS A 21 -10.82 -9.34 2.82
CA LYS A 21 -10.15 -8.09 3.22
C LYS A 21 -10.07 -7.08 2.08
N ARG A 22 -9.89 -7.58 0.86
CA ARG A 22 -9.77 -6.76 -0.35
C ARG A 22 -9.99 -7.60 -1.60
N VAL A 23 -10.69 -7.04 -2.59
CA VAL A 23 -10.85 -7.63 -3.93
C VAL A 23 -10.30 -6.70 -5.00
N SER A 24 -9.83 -7.26 -6.09
CA SER A 24 -9.48 -6.58 -7.32
C SER A 24 -9.84 -7.47 -8.51
N GLN A 25 -9.89 -6.93 -9.72
CA GLN A 25 -10.18 -7.71 -10.93
C GLN A 25 -9.28 -8.96 -11.07
N LYS A 26 -8.05 -8.89 -10.62
CA LYS A 26 -7.05 -9.96 -10.75
C LYS A 26 -6.91 -10.87 -9.55
N GLY A 27 -7.37 -10.45 -8.38
CA GLY A 27 -7.11 -11.20 -7.17
C GLY A 27 -7.97 -10.81 -5.98
N ILE A 28 -7.95 -11.69 -5.00
CA ILE A 28 -8.68 -11.56 -3.74
C ILE A 28 -7.71 -11.75 -2.58
N THR A 29 -7.85 -10.91 -1.56
CA THR A 29 -7.12 -11.02 -0.30
C THR A 29 -8.09 -11.40 0.80
N TYR A 30 -7.89 -12.56 1.39
CA TYR A 30 -8.72 -13.10 2.47
C TYR A 30 -8.25 -12.58 3.82
N SER A 31 -9.17 -12.52 4.79
CA SER A 31 -8.87 -12.18 6.18
C SER A 31 -7.97 -13.24 6.82
N ASP A 32 -7.30 -12.87 7.91
CA ASP A 32 -6.44 -13.80 8.62
C ASP A 32 -7.30 -14.85 9.36
N GLU A 33 -8.47 -14.45 9.86
CA GLU A 33 -9.49 -15.35 10.44
C GLU A 33 -9.93 -16.45 9.47
N PHE A 34 -10.14 -16.12 8.20
CA PHE A 34 -10.48 -17.13 7.20
C PHE A 34 -9.34 -18.10 6.93
N LYS A 35 -8.10 -17.63 6.96
CA LYS A 35 -6.94 -18.51 6.76
C LYS A 35 -6.77 -19.50 7.91
N GLU A 36 -7.01 -19.05 9.13
CA GLU A 36 -7.00 -19.90 10.34
C GLU A 36 -8.11 -20.95 10.26
N LYS A 37 -9.34 -20.53 10.08
CA LYS A 37 -10.50 -21.40 9.90
C LYS A 37 -10.29 -22.40 8.76
N PHE A 38 -9.74 -21.95 7.64
CA PHE A 38 -9.47 -22.83 6.51
C PHE A 38 -8.48 -23.92 6.85
N MET A 39 -7.41 -23.62 7.59
CA MET A 39 -6.42 -24.62 7.98
C MET A 39 -6.98 -25.61 8.98
N GLU A 40 -7.73 -25.16 9.97
CA GLU A 40 -8.41 -26.01 10.95
C GLU A 40 -9.36 -27.01 10.27
N GLU A 41 -10.29 -26.53 9.44
CA GLU A 41 -11.23 -27.39 8.73
C GLU A 41 -10.54 -28.31 7.68
N TYR A 42 -9.42 -27.85 7.12
CA TYR A 42 -8.63 -28.66 6.19
C TYR A 42 -7.88 -29.79 6.91
N GLU A 43 -7.37 -29.56 8.12
CA GLU A 43 -6.75 -30.58 8.97
C GLU A 43 -7.77 -31.60 9.46
N ASP A 44 -9.01 -31.19 9.69
CA ASP A 44 -10.17 -32.07 9.97
C ASP A 44 -10.59 -32.93 8.77
N GLY A 45 -9.95 -32.76 7.61
CA GLY A 45 -10.16 -33.56 6.40
C GLY A 45 -11.19 -33.02 5.41
N LYS A 46 -11.74 -31.81 5.61
CA LYS A 46 -12.64 -31.21 4.64
C LYS A 46 -11.93 -30.85 3.33
N SER A 47 -12.62 -30.99 2.23
CA SER A 47 -12.07 -30.56 0.95
C SER A 47 -11.99 -29.04 0.83
N PRO A 48 -10.96 -28.46 0.19
CA PRO A 48 -10.82 -27.00 0.02
C PRO A 48 -12.06 -26.35 -0.60
N ALA A 49 -12.67 -27.00 -1.58
CA ALA A 49 -13.88 -26.48 -2.23
C ALA A 49 -15.08 -26.43 -1.28
N GLN A 50 -15.19 -27.41 -0.37
CA GLN A 50 -16.26 -27.45 0.64
C GLN A 50 -16.08 -26.31 1.64
N ILE A 51 -14.87 -26.10 2.17
CA ILE A 51 -14.55 -25.03 3.11
C ILE A 51 -14.93 -23.66 2.53
N PHE A 52 -14.62 -23.44 1.26
CA PHE A 52 -15.00 -22.19 0.59
C PHE A 52 -16.52 -22.02 0.44
N ARG A 53 -17.27 -23.10 0.15
CA ARG A 53 -18.74 -23.05 0.11
C ARG A 53 -19.33 -22.76 1.48
N ASP A 54 -18.84 -23.45 2.52
CA ASP A 54 -19.28 -23.25 3.91
C ASP A 54 -19.01 -21.82 4.40
N ALA A 55 -17.98 -21.18 3.86
CA ALA A 55 -17.65 -19.78 4.10
C ALA A 55 -18.43 -18.78 3.19
N GLY A 56 -19.38 -19.26 2.40
CA GLY A 56 -20.24 -18.41 1.56
C GLY A 56 -19.62 -17.96 0.24
N PHE A 57 -18.56 -18.63 -0.23
CA PHE A 57 -17.96 -18.31 -1.52
C PHE A 57 -18.52 -19.17 -2.66
N ASP A 58 -18.77 -18.56 -3.80
CA ASP A 58 -19.04 -19.28 -5.03
C ASP A 58 -17.74 -19.86 -5.61
N VAL A 59 -17.62 -21.18 -5.52
CA VAL A 59 -16.46 -21.94 -6.02
C VAL A 59 -16.35 -21.87 -7.54
N GLY A 60 -17.47 -21.73 -8.25
CA GLY A 60 -17.49 -21.56 -9.70
C GLY A 60 -16.88 -20.23 -10.12
N MET A 61 -17.24 -19.16 -9.45
CA MET A 61 -16.70 -17.80 -9.65
C MET A 61 -15.21 -17.72 -9.31
N LEU A 62 -14.78 -18.36 -8.22
CA LEU A 62 -13.38 -18.32 -7.80
C LEU A 62 -12.46 -19.13 -8.72
N GLY A 63 -12.92 -20.29 -9.17
CA GLY A 63 -12.18 -21.25 -9.95
C GLY A 63 -11.23 -22.13 -9.10
N LYS A 64 -11.04 -23.35 -9.56
CA LYS A 64 -10.23 -24.38 -8.86
C LYS A 64 -8.77 -23.94 -8.62
N ASP A 65 -8.19 -23.23 -9.58
CA ASP A 65 -6.77 -22.82 -9.51
C ASP A 65 -6.52 -21.81 -8.38
N ARG A 66 -7.45 -20.88 -8.15
CA ARG A 66 -7.36 -19.93 -7.03
C ARG A 66 -7.47 -20.62 -5.69
N ILE A 67 -8.41 -21.55 -5.55
CA ILE A 67 -8.60 -22.33 -4.33
C ILE A 67 -7.35 -23.16 -4.04
N ASN A 68 -6.79 -23.84 -5.04
CA ASN A 68 -5.56 -24.60 -4.88
C ASN A 68 -4.34 -23.72 -4.56
N SER A 69 -4.24 -22.55 -5.19
CA SER A 69 -3.20 -21.59 -4.90
C SER A 69 -3.31 -21.01 -3.48
N PHE A 70 -4.54 -20.78 -3.01
CA PHE A 70 -4.83 -20.36 -1.65
C PHE A 70 -4.41 -21.44 -0.66
N LYS A 71 -4.82 -22.69 -0.85
CA LYS A 71 -4.40 -23.84 -0.03
C LYS A 71 -2.89 -23.92 0.11
N LYS A 72 -2.16 -23.86 -1.02
CA LYS A 72 -0.68 -23.92 -1.01
C LYS A 72 -0.08 -22.77 -0.20
N ARG A 73 -0.64 -21.56 -0.31
CA ARG A 73 -0.17 -20.39 0.45
C ARG A 73 -0.47 -20.54 1.95
N CYS A 74 -1.69 -20.94 2.33
CA CYS A 74 -2.05 -21.13 3.72
C CYS A 74 -1.16 -22.19 4.38
N LYS A 75 -0.96 -23.33 3.72
CA LYS A 75 -0.06 -24.38 4.21
C LYS A 75 1.39 -23.89 4.40
N LYS A 76 1.87 -23.00 3.52
CA LYS A 76 3.19 -22.39 3.68
C LYS A 76 3.23 -21.36 4.80
N MET A 77 2.12 -20.68 5.05
CA MET A 77 2.02 -19.64 6.09
C MET A 77 1.83 -20.23 7.48
N SER A 78 1.11 -21.34 7.63
CA SER A 78 0.89 -22.01 8.92
C SER A 78 2.20 -22.51 9.56
N VAL A 79 3.20 -22.84 8.75
CA VAL A 79 4.52 -23.33 9.24
C VAL A 79 5.44 -22.17 9.67
N ARG A 80 5.08 -20.91 9.38
CA ARG A 80 5.92 -19.76 9.75
C ARG A 80 5.65 -19.34 11.19
N GLU A 81 6.68 -18.90 11.89
CA GLU A 81 6.58 -18.35 13.24
C GLU A 81 5.61 -17.15 13.34
N ALA A 82 5.56 -16.33 12.31
CA ALA A 82 4.63 -15.19 12.19
C ALA A 82 3.20 -15.59 11.78
N GLY A 83 2.93 -16.87 11.56
CA GLY A 83 1.61 -17.38 11.17
C GLY A 83 1.06 -16.70 9.91
N PHE A 84 -0.22 -16.30 9.97
CA PHE A 84 -0.94 -15.66 8.87
C PHE A 84 -0.76 -14.13 8.81
N THR A 85 -0.06 -13.55 9.78
CA THR A 85 0.17 -12.09 9.84
C THR A 85 0.97 -11.61 8.63
N ASP A 86 0.58 -10.45 8.09
CA ASP A 86 1.28 -9.84 6.96
C ASP A 86 2.57 -9.15 7.42
N THR A 87 3.68 -9.83 7.22
CA THR A 87 5.03 -9.33 7.56
C THR A 87 5.61 -8.36 6.54
N ARG A 88 4.90 -8.06 5.44
CA ARG A 88 5.41 -7.19 4.37
C ARG A 88 5.56 -5.74 4.82
N LYS A 89 4.74 -5.29 5.76
CA LYS A 89 4.82 -3.91 6.29
C LYS A 89 6.09 -3.66 7.08
N THR A 90 6.62 -4.69 7.76
CA THR A 90 7.86 -4.59 8.54
C THR A 90 9.11 -4.80 7.68
N ASN A 91 8.96 -5.50 6.55
CA ASN A 91 10.06 -5.86 5.64
C ASN A 91 9.92 -5.23 4.24
N SER A 92 9.27 -4.07 4.12
CA SER A 92 9.21 -3.34 2.85
C SER A 92 10.54 -2.62 2.61
N GLY A 93 11.49 -3.37 2.15
CA GLY A 93 12.84 -2.95 1.86
C GLY A 93 13.75 -4.17 1.91
N ARG A 94 14.85 -4.14 1.18
CA ARG A 94 15.90 -5.15 1.28
C ARG A 94 16.40 -5.12 2.73
N SER A 95 16.02 -6.12 3.51
CA SER A 95 16.52 -6.30 4.88
C SER A 95 18.03 -6.27 4.84
N THR A 96 18.61 -5.19 5.30
CA THR A 96 20.04 -5.10 5.53
C THR A 96 20.35 -5.82 6.85
N THR A 97 20.37 -7.14 6.80
CA THR A 97 20.89 -8.00 7.88
C THR A 97 22.40 -7.90 8.03
N ARG A 98 23.05 -7.16 7.14
CA ARG A 98 24.48 -6.89 7.21
C ARG A 98 24.71 -5.66 8.08
N GLU A 99 25.47 -5.81 9.15
CA GLU A 99 26.02 -4.67 9.87
C GLU A 99 26.95 -3.90 8.91
N PHE A 100 26.64 -2.62 8.72
CA PHE A 100 27.47 -1.75 7.87
C PHE A 100 28.78 -1.45 8.58
N SER A 101 29.88 -1.50 7.86
CA SER A 101 31.14 -0.99 8.37
C SER A 101 31.00 0.49 8.75
N LEU A 102 31.82 0.97 9.69
CA LEU A 102 31.82 2.38 10.08
C LEU A 102 32.04 3.32 8.88
N GLU A 103 32.83 2.90 7.92
CA GLU A 103 33.08 3.64 6.67
C GLU A 103 31.82 3.76 5.81
N GLU A 104 31.07 2.65 5.62
CA GLU A 104 29.80 2.64 4.88
C GLU A 104 28.74 3.50 5.59
N GLN A 105 28.72 3.51 6.92
CA GLN A 105 27.82 4.38 7.70
C GLN A 105 28.19 5.85 7.50
N LEU A 106 29.47 6.19 7.53
CA LEU A 106 29.96 7.55 7.29
C LEU A 106 29.62 8.04 5.88
N GLU A 107 29.80 7.22 4.86
CA GLU A 107 29.43 7.58 3.48
C GLU A 107 27.94 7.83 3.32
N ARG A 108 27.10 6.99 3.91
CA ARG A 108 25.64 7.17 3.90
C ARG A 108 25.21 8.44 4.61
N LEU A 109 25.83 8.75 5.76
CA LEU A 109 25.55 9.99 6.48
C LEU A 109 25.98 11.21 5.69
N LYS A 110 27.15 11.20 5.06
CA LYS A 110 27.61 12.27 4.16
C LYS A 110 26.65 12.48 2.99
N HIS A 111 26.18 11.38 2.37
CA HIS A 111 25.20 11.47 1.28
C HIS A 111 23.87 12.07 1.76
N LYS A 112 23.43 11.68 2.96
CA LYS A 112 22.19 12.21 3.55
C LYS A 112 22.31 13.70 3.89
N ILE A 113 23.46 14.12 4.42
CA ILE A 113 23.74 15.53 4.69
C ILE A 113 23.69 16.33 3.39
N LYS A 114 24.38 15.89 2.34
CA LYS A 114 24.36 16.55 1.04
C LYS A 114 22.94 16.67 0.45
N TYR A 115 22.16 15.64 0.59
CA TYR A 115 20.75 15.66 0.15
C TYR A 115 19.93 16.70 0.93
N LEU A 116 20.05 16.73 2.26
CA LEU A 116 19.35 17.70 3.10
C LEU A 116 19.82 19.14 2.85
N GLU A 117 21.09 19.35 2.55
CA GLU A 117 21.62 20.67 2.17
C GLU A 117 20.98 21.15 0.86
N GLN A 118 20.87 20.29 -0.14
CA GLN A 118 20.19 20.62 -1.41
C GLN A 118 18.70 20.93 -1.21
N GLU A 119 18.02 20.17 -0.37
CA GLU A 119 16.63 20.41 -0.03
C GLU A 119 16.45 21.76 0.69
N ASN A 120 17.32 22.07 1.64
CA ASN A 120 17.32 23.36 2.32
C ASN A 120 17.59 24.53 1.36
N GLU A 121 18.53 24.39 0.44
CA GLU A 121 18.78 25.42 -0.58
C GLU A 121 17.57 25.63 -1.49
N PHE A 122 16.90 24.53 -1.87
CA PHE A 122 15.69 24.60 -2.68
C PHE A 122 14.56 25.32 -1.94
N LEU A 123 14.32 24.98 -0.69
CA LEU A 123 13.31 25.63 0.15
C LEU A 123 13.60 27.13 0.33
N LYS A 124 14.85 27.52 0.57
CA LYS A 124 15.27 28.92 0.65
C LYS A 124 15.01 29.69 -0.65
N LYS A 125 15.22 29.04 -1.81
CA LYS A 125 14.92 29.65 -3.11
C LYS A 125 13.41 29.87 -3.30
N ILE A 126 12.58 28.91 -2.90
CA ILE A 126 11.12 29.05 -2.94
C ILE A 126 10.67 30.21 -2.05
N GLU A 127 11.11 30.24 -0.77
CA GLU A 127 10.79 31.35 0.14
C GLU A 127 11.19 32.72 -0.42
N PHE A 128 12.35 32.80 -1.05
CA PHE A 128 12.80 34.04 -1.66
C PHE A 128 11.89 34.46 -2.82
N LEU A 129 11.46 33.52 -3.66
CA LEU A 129 10.54 33.81 -4.79
C LEU A 129 9.17 34.24 -4.28
N ASP A 130 8.65 33.59 -3.25
CA ASP A 130 7.36 33.92 -2.64
C ASP A 130 7.40 35.33 -2.03
N ARG A 131 8.45 35.70 -1.31
CA ARG A 131 8.66 37.05 -0.79
C ARG A 131 8.76 38.10 -1.91
N GLN A 132 9.36 37.74 -3.04
CA GLN A 132 9.40 38.64 -4.20
C GLN A 132 8.02 38.81 -4.84
N ALA A 133 7.25 37.72 -4.96
CA ALA A 133 5.90 37.74 -5.49
C ALA A 133 4.99 38.61 -4.62
N GLU A 134 5.01 38.41 -3.31
CA GLU A 134 4.26 39.25 -2.36
C GLU A 134 4.62 40.76 -2.45
N ARG A 135 5.92 41.07 -2.54
CA ARG A 135 6.36 42.48 -2.72
C ARG A 135 5.86 43.09 -4.02
N LYS A 136 5.84 42.33 -5.11
CA LYS A 136 5.30 42.77 -6.39
C LYS A 136 3.80 43.02 -6.33
N GLU A 137 3.07 42.13 -5.64
CA GLU A 137 1.62 42.27 -5.45
C GLU A 137 1.28 43.49 -4.59
N LYS A 138 1.95 43.66 -3.45
CA LYS A 138 1.79 44.86 -2.60
C LYS A 138 2.04 46.14 -3.35
N ARG A 139 3.09 46.20 -4.21
CA ARG A 139 3.37 47.34 -5.06
C ARG A 139 2.25 47.60 -6.10
N LYS A 140 1.70 46.55 -6.70
CA LYS A 140 0.56 46.68 -7.64
C LYS A 140 -0.70 47.23 -6.96
N GLN A 141 -0.99 46.74 -5.75
CA GLN A 141 -2.14 47.19 -4.96
C GLN A 141 -1.99 48.67 -4.55
N LEU A 142 -0.80 49.11 -4.11
CA LEU A 142 -0.53 50.50 -3.79
C LEU A 142 -0.68 51.41 -4.99
N ARG A 143 -0.19 51.02 -6.20
CA ARG A 143 -0.38 51.78 -7.43
C ARG A 143 -1.84 51.92 -7.82
N LYS A 144 -2.66 50.88 -7.66
CA LYS A 144 -4.11 50.92 -7.91
C LYS A 144 -4.82 51.87 -6.97
N LYS A 145 -4.47 51.85 -5.66
CA LYS A 145 -5.04 52.76 -4.67
C LYS A 145 -4.73 54.25 -4.99
N ASN A 146 -3.49 54.54 -5.34
CA ASN A 146 -3.07 55.92 -5.65
C ASN A 146 -3.65 56.44 -6.97
N SER A 147 -3.87 55.58 -7.97
CA SER A 147 -4.50 55.99 -9.24
C SER A 147 -6.03 56.21 -9.11
N GLY A 148 -6.67 55.58 -8.12
CA GLY A 148 -8.10 55.80 -7.85
C GLY A 148 -8.41 57.08 -7.08
N SER A 149 -7.43 57.67 -6.36
CA SER A 149 -7.61 58.88 -5.56
C SER A 149 -7.41 60.18 -6.35
N SER A 150 -6.98 60.12 -7.62
CA SER A 150 -6.73 61.31 -8.47
C SER A 150 -7.89 61.66 -9.41
N LYS A 151 -9.07 61.06 -9.22
CA LYS A 151 -10.30 61.37 -9.98
C LYS A 151 -11.40 61.84 -9.03
N LYS A 152 -11.18 62.93 -8.32
CA LYS A 152 -12.22 63.78 -7.72
C LYS A 152 -11.92 65.23 -8.05
#